data_77e95913f7f3826bcc4ed99b7a596207
#
_entry.id   77e95913f7f3826bcc4ed99b7a596207
#
_cell.length_a   1.000
_cell.length_b   1.000
_cell.length_c   1.000
_cell.angle_alpha   90.00
_cell.angle_beta   90.00
_cell.angle_gamma   90.00
#
_symmetry.space_group_name_H-M   'P 1'
#
loop_
_entity.id
_entity.type
_entity.pdbx_description
1 polymer ?
#
loop_
_entity_poly.entity_id
_entity_poly.type
_entity_poly.pdbx_seq_one_letter_code
_entity_poly.pdbx_strand_id
1 'polypeptide(L)' 'SERALEPMSAADRKVVHDTVNEIEGVITRSEGEDPERYVVIAPGN' A
#
# COMPACT_ATOMS: atom_id res chain seq x y z
N SER A 1 -9.01 -6.57 -8.59
CA SER A 1 -8.32 -7.50 -7.68
C SER A 1 -7.21 -6.79 -6.91
N GLU A 2 -6.90 -7.33 -5.75
CA GLU A 2 -5.89 -6.73 -4.89
C GLU A 2 -4.49 -7.09 -5.33
N ARG A 3 -3.57 -6.18 -5.05
CA ARG A 3 -2.15 -6.40 -5.30
C ARG A 3 -1.37 -6.14 -4.03
N ALA A 4 -0.61 -7.12 -3.59
CA ALA A 4 0.28 -6.97 -2.44
C ALA A 4 1.68 -6.65 -2.98
N LEU A 5 2.28 -5.60 -2.44
CA LEU A 5 3.64 -5.22 -2.82
C LEU A 5 4.63 -5.93 -1.89
N GLU A 6 5.91 -5.80 -2.20
CA GLU A 6 6.94 -6.39 -1.36
C GLU A 6 7.05 -5.64 -0.03
N PRO A 7 7.50 -6.31 1.03
CA PRO A 7 7.74 -5.62 2.31
C PRO A 7 8.70 -4.46 2.14
N MET A 8 8.43 -3.38 2.86
CA MET A 8 9.25 -2.18 2.78
C MET A 8 9.17 -1.40 4.09
N SER A 9 10.07 -0.44 4.25
CA SER A 9 10.14 0.37 5.45
C SER A 9 8.90 1.26 5.58
N ALA A 10 8.67 1.79 6.79
CA ALA A 10 7.55 2.69 7.01
C ALA A 10 7.64 3.93 6.12
N ALA A 11 8.85 4.46 5.92
CA ALA A 11 9.04 5.64 5.07
C ALA A 11 8.66 5.33 3.62
N ASP A 12 9.06 4.17 3.12
CA ASP A 12 8.73 3.79 1.75
C ASP A 12 7.24 3.52 1.59
N ARG A 13 6.61 2.89 2.60
CA ARG A 13 5.18 2.65 2.54
C ARG A 13 4.40 3.97 2.49
N LYS A 14 4.86 4.98 3.21
CA LYS A 14 4.22 6.28 3.17
C LYS A 14 4.25 6.88 1.76
N VAL A 15 5.39 6.76 1.09
CA VAL A 15 5.51 7.24 -0.29
C VAL A 15 4.51 6.55 -1.20
N VAL A 16 4.37 5.23 -1.06
CA VAL A 16 3.42 4.47 -1.86
C VAL A 16 1.99 4.91 -1.57
N HIS A 17 1.63 5.03 -0.30
CA HIS A 17 0.28 5.47 0.05
C HIS A 17 -0.03 6.85 -0.52
N ASP A 18 0.89 7.79 -0.38
CA ASP A 18 0.65 9.15 -0.87
C ASP A 18 0.51 9.18 -2.39
N THR A 19 1.34 8.40 -3.09
CA THR A 19 1.30 8.35 -4.54
C THR A 19 0.01 7.73 -5.06
N VAL A 20 -0.38 6.59 -4.49
CA VAL A 20 -1.56 5.87 -4.96
C VAL A 20 -2.83 6.61 -4.58
N ASN A 21 -2.83 7.30 -3.44
CA ASN A 21 -4.01 8.06 -3.01
C ASN A 21 -4.37 9.21 -3.95
N GLU A 22 -3.49 9.58 -4.87
CA GLU A 22 -3.81 10.57 -5.90
C GLU A 22 -4.52 9.96 -7.09
N ILE A 23 -4.65 8.65 -7.12
CA ILE A 23 -5.31 7.95 -8.23
C ILE A 23 -6.73 7.61 -7.82
N GLU A 24 -7.71 8.04 -8.61
CA GLU A 24 -9.10 7.72 -8.30
C GLU A 24 -9.38 6.24 -8.53
N GLY A 25 -10.27 5.70 -7.70
CA GLY A 25 -10.72 4.33 -7.87
C GLY A 25 -9.84 3.29 -7.22
N VAL A 26 -8.82 3.71 -6.48
CA VAL A 26 -7.96 2.75 -5.75
C VAL A 26 -7.80 3.20 -4.31
N ILE A 27 -7.59 2.21 -3.44
CA ILE A 27 -7.30 2.45 -2.03
C ILE A 27 -6.08 1.61 -1.64
N THR A 28 -5.46 1.99 -0.54
CA THR A 28 -4.30 1.25 -0.03
C THR A 28 -4.48 0.97 1.45
N ARG A 29 -3.84 -0.10 1.90
CA ARG A 29 -3.73 -0.40 3.32
C ARG A 29 -2.39 -1.09 3.57
N SER A 30 -1.95 -1.12 4.82
CA SER A 30 -0.74 -1.86 5.18
C SER A 30 -1.15 -3.10 5.95
N GLU A 31 -0.46 -4.22 5.69
CA GLU A 31 -0.71 -5.47 6.38
C GLU A 31 0.62 -6.12 6.78
N GLY A 32 0.53 -7.06 7.69
CA GLY A 32 1.71 -7.75 8.19
C GLY A 32 2.34 -7.00 9.34
N GLU A 33 3.50 -7.49 9.79
CA GLU A 33 4.24 -6.89 10.91
C GLU A 33 5.69 -6.67 10.49
N ASP A 34 6.28 -5.59 11.01
CA ASP A 34 7.68 -5.30 10.75
C ASP A 34 8.55 -6.51 11.13
N PRO A 35 9.59 -6.78 10.36
CA PRO A 35 10.09 -6.03 9.19
C PRO A 35 9.42 -6.43 7.86
N GLU A 36 8.38 -7.25 7.92
CA GLU A 36 7.77 -7.80 6.72
C GLU A 36 6.45 -7.12 6.37
N ARG A 37 6.22 -5.94 6.91
CA ARG A 37 5.00 -5.19 6.63
C ARG A 37 5.00 -4.66 5.20
N TYR A 38 3.85 -4.74 4.55
CA TYR A 38 3.73 -4.40 3.13
C TYR A 38 2.44 -3.65 2.85
N VAL A 39 2.38 -3.05 1.65
CA VAL A 39 1.21 -2.31 1.18
C VAL A 39 0.37 -3.19 0.28
N VAL A 40 -0.94 -3.10 0.44
CA VAL A 40 -1.89 -3.75 -0.48
C VAL A 40 -2.65 -2.65 -1.20
N ILE A 41 -2.76 -2.78 -2.52
CA ILE A 41 -3.50 -1.85 -3.36
C ILE A 41 -4.74 -2.58 -3.86
N ALA A 42 -5.89 -1.95 -3.70
CA ALA A 42 -7.17 -2.58 -4.03
C ALA A 42 -8.10 -1.60 -4.73
N PRO A 43 -9.08 -2.11 -5.49
CA PRO A 43 -10.10 -1.23 -6.05
C PRO A 43 -10.85 -0.52 -4.94
N GLY A 44 -11.13 0.76 -5.13
CA GLY A 44 -11.76 1.60 -4.14
C GLY A 44 -13.27 1.77 -4.29
N ASN A 45 -13.83 1.08 -5.25
CA ASN A 45 -15.28 1.18 -5.51
C ASN A 45 -16.03 0.00 -4.97
#